data_634bdb9b0745c26c409486c7bdc1fcd1
#
_entry.id   634bdb9b0745c26c409486c7bdc1fcd1
#
_cell.length_a   1.000
_cell.length_b   1.000
_cell.length_c   1.000
_cell.angle_alpha   90.00
_cell.angle_beta   90.00
_cell.angle_gamma   90.00
#
_symmetry.space_group_name_H-M   'P 1'
#
loop_
_entity.id
_entity.type
_entity.pdbx_description
1 polymer ?
#
loop_
_entity_poly.entity_id
_entity_poly.type
_entity_poly.pdbx_seq_one_letter_code
_entity_poly.pdbx_strand_id
1 'polypeptide(L)'
;MVIAASTLSAETQRIPEEALTQPEMRGAWIATVANIDWPTKAAIGDADLQQKEMITMLDTLQALHFNMIVFQVRPTADALYQSKMEPVSSWLVGKQNGMWTDGTMPYDPLEFTCNEAHKRGIEVHVWLNPYRVTGGGMTKGDIAADHVFYQHPEWFVKYGKQYYFNPGLDEVRQWLNDVVADIVDRYEVDAIHFDDYFYPYRIAGEEFPDAETFAAYPRGFDNIDDWRRNNTNLVIEELHRTIKDRKPWVEFGISPFGVWRNITTDPERGSKTKAGVQNYDDLYADILLWLEMGWIDYVAPQLYWEIGKQVADYEILLNWWSENLYGKKLYVGVAPYRLEPNAEKAAKLKGTAKAWGQPNEICRQIRMNRLNGKCSGCIMYPIHSLMENPLGLKDSLRTTLFREPAETPTTKK
;
A
#
# COMPACT_ATOMS: atom_id res chain seq x y z
N MET A 1 42.14 -21.99 13.86
CA MET A 1 42.33 -20.63 13.36
C MET A 1 40.96 -20.19 12.87
N VAL A 2 40.18 -19.52 13.73
CA VAL A 2 38.82 -19.07 13.44
C VAL A 2 38.97 -17.69 12.80
N ILE A 3 38.65 -17.56 11.53
CA ILE A 3 38.60 -16.27 10.85
C ILE A 3 37.31 -15.58 11.33
N ALA A 4 37.45 -14.57 12.20
CA ALA A 4 36.39 -13.68 12.55
C ALA A 4 36.08 -12.84 11.30
N ALA A 5 34.93 -13.12 10.65
CA ALA A 5 34.36 -12.21 9.68
C ALA A 5 33.88 -10.96 10.43
N SER A 6 34.61 -9.86 10.30
CA SER A 6 34.17 -8.55 10.75
C SER A 6 32.98 -8.13 9.87
N THR A 7 31.78 -8.20 10.45
CA THR A 7 30.59 -7.56 9.85
C THR A 7 30.80 -6.05 9.90
N LEU A 8 31.27 -5.48 8.79
CA LEU A 8 31.21 -4.03 8.56
C LEU A 8 29.73 -3.63 8.56
N SER A 9 29.39 -2.60 9.34
CA SER A 9 28.01 -2.07 9.37
C SER A 9 27.60 -1.61 7.96
N ALA A 10 26.31 -1.73 7.61
CA ALA A 10 25.78 -1.30 6.32
C ALA A 10 26.11 0.18 5.96
N GLU A 11 26.53 0.99 6.92
CA GLU A 11 26.98 2.37 6.74
C GLU A 11 28.34 2.50 6.02
N THR A 12 29.19 1.50 6.14
CA THR A 12 30.57 1.51 5.62
C THR A 12 30.74 0.63 4.36
N GLN A 13 29.78 -0.23 4.06
CA GLN A 13 29.83 -1.02 2.84
C GLN A 13 29.58 -0.13 1.62
N ARG A 14 30.55 -0.10 0.71
CA ARG A 14 30.39 0.55 -0.60
C ARG A 14 29.38 -0.27 -1.40
N ILE A 15 28.31 0.39 -1.84
CA ILE A 15 27.35 -0.24 -2.76
C ILE A 15 28.14 -0.58 -4.03
N PRO A 16 28.12 -1.85 -4.50
CA PRO A 16 28.76 -2.23 -5.76
C PRO A 16 28.21 -1.37 -6.91
N GLU A 17 29.05 -1.01 -7.86
CA GLU A 17 28.65 -0.17 -8.99
C GLU A 17 27.52 -0.83 -9.80
N GLU A 18 27.53 -2.14 -9.92
CA GLU A 18 26.49 -2.96 -10.55
C GLU A 18 25.11 -2.80 -9.86
N ALA A 19 25.08 -2.63 -8.54
CA ALA A 19 23.84 -2.42 -7.80
C ALA A 19 23.30 -0.98 -7.93
N LEU A 20 24.11 -0.03 -8.40
CA LEU A 20 23.70 1.34 -8.69
C LEU A 20 23.07 1.50 -10.07
N THR A 21 23.33 0.55 -10.98
CA THR A 21 22.88 0.56 -12.38
C THR A 21 21.71 -0.41 -12.65
N GLN A 22 21.29 -1.18 -11.65
CA GLN A 22 20.14 -2.06 -11.78
C GLN A 22 18.85 -1.26 -11.84
N PRO A 23 17.83 -1.75 -12.59
CA PRO A 23 16.49 -1.19 -12.52
C PRO A 23 15.99 -1.15 -11.07
N GLU A 24 15.47 0.01 -10.65
CA GLU A 24 15.04 0.24 -9.26
C GLU A 24 13.71 0.99 -9.23
N MET A 25 12.72 0.43 -8.54
CA MET A 25 11.48 1.15 -8.27
C MET A 25 11.67 2.14 -7.12
N ARG A 26 11.38 3.40 -7.38
CA ARG A 26 11.42 4.51 -6.41
C ARG A 26 10.03 5.10 -6.31
N GLY A 27 9.25 4.58 -5.38
CA GLY A 27 7.82 4.90 -5.25
C GLY A 27 7.49 5.78 -4.07
N ALA A 28 6.31 6.43 -4.15
CA ALA A 28 5.68 7.12 -3.05
C ALA A 28 4.17 6.84 -3.02
N TRP A 29 3.61 6.57 -1.82
CA TRP A 29 2.16 6.48 -1.65
C TRP A 29 1.54 7.86 -1.52
N ILE A 30 0.43 8.07 -2.24
CA ILE A 30 -0.47 9.22 -2.10
C ILE A 30 -1.78 8.72 -1.50
N ALA A 31 -1.93 8.91 -0.19
CA ALA A 31 -3.12 8.50 0.56
C ALA A 31 -4.19 9.59 0.52
N THR A 32 -5.42 9.20 0.15
CA THR A 32 -6.55 10.13 0.03
C THR A 32 -7.53 10.02 1.19
N VAL A 33 -7.59 8.87 1.84
CA VAL A 33 -8.45 8.67 3.03
C VAL A 33 -8.14 9.73 4.09
N ALA A 34 -9.16 10.33 4.64
CA ALA A 34 -9.05 11.40 5.65
C ALA A 34 -8.20 12.61 5.18
N ASN A 35 -8.01 12.76 3.87
CA ASN A 35 -7.15 13.81 3.28
C ASN A 35 -5.71 13.80 3.87
N ILE A 36 -5.14 12.58 4.02
CA ILE A 36 -3.78 12.42 4.56
C ILE A 36 -2.77 13.14 3.69
N ASP A 37 -2.80 12.91 2.36
CA ASP A 37 -1.86 13.51 1.42
C ASP A 37 -2.57 14.43 0.43
N TRP A 38 -3.63 13.93 -0.23
CA TRP A 38 -4.32 14.61 -1.32
C TRP A 38 -5.81 14.23 -1.40
N PRO A 39 -6.69 15.18 -1.81
CA PRO A 39 -6.39 16.62 -1.81
C PRO A 39 -6.25 17.14 -0.38
N THR A 40 -5.58 18.26 -0.19
CA THR A 40 -5.58 18.91 1.13
C THR A 40 -7.00 19.34 1.52
N LYS A 41 -7.25 19.53 2.79
CA LYS A 41 -8.57 19.99 3.27
C LYS A 41 -9.00 21.34 2.63
N ALA A 42 -8.04 22.17 2.27
CA ALA A 42 -8.29 23.45 1.59
C ALA A 42 -8.73 23.25 0.12
N ALA A 43 -8.32 22.16 -0.50
CA ALA A 43 -8.61 21.86 -1.90
C ALA A 43 -9.90 20.99 -2.07
N ILE A 44 -10.58 20.60 -0.99
CA ILE A 44 -11.83 19.86 -1.10
C ILE A 44 -12.85 20.68 -1.93
N GLY A 45 -13.31 20.09 -3.05
CA GLY A 45 -14.26 20.70 -3.97
C GLY A 45 -13.67 21.81 -4.87
N ASP A 46 -12.38 22.07 -4.82
CA ASP A 46 -11.68 23.05 -5.67
C ASP A 46 -10.79 22.32 -6.69
N ALA A 47 -11.28 22.21 -7.93
CA ALA A 47 -10.62 21.46 -8.98
C ALA A 47 -9.24 22.03 -9.37
N ASP A 48 -9.12 23.35 -9.46
CA ASP A 48 -7.87 24.00 -9.86
C ASP A 48 -6.79 23.79 -8.79
N LEU A 49 -7.18 23.89 -7.52
CA LEU A 49 -6.25 23.66 -6.42
C LEU A 49 -5.87 22.17 -6.31
N GLN A 50 -6.81 21.24 -6.49
CA GLN A 50 -6.54 19.80 -6.54
C GLN A 50 -5.51 19.44 -7.62
N GLN A 51 -5.71 19.93 -8.83
CA GLN A 51 -4.77 19.72 -9.95
C GLN A 51 -3.41 20.33 -9.68
N LYS A 52 -3.36 21.54 -9.15
CA LYS A 52 -2.10 22.22 -8.78
C LYS A 52 -1.33 21.48 -7.71
N GLU A 53 -2.00 20.96 -6.68
CA GLU A 53 -1.38 20.14 -5.64
C GLU A 53 -0.77 18.85 -6.21
N MET A 54 -1.51 18.14 -7.08
CA MET A 54 -1.02 16.91 -7.72
C MET A 54 0.21 17.21 -8.60
N ILE A 55 0.16 18.25 -9.43
CA ILE A 55 1.31 18.68 -10.25
C ILE A 55 2.53 18.97 -9.36
N THR A 56 2.34 19.70 -8.24
CA THR A 56 3.44 20.03 -7.32
C THR A 56 4.09 18.79 -6.72
N MET A 57 3.30 17.77 -6.36
CA MET A 57 3.80 16.48 -5.87
C MET A 57 4.61 15.77 -6.96
N LEU A 58 4.04 15.64 -8.16
CA LEU A 58 4.68 14.96 -9.29
C LEU A 58 5.97 15.66 -9.75
N ASP A 59 6.00 17.00 -9.79
CA ASP A 59 7.21 17.77 -10.10
C ASP A 59 8.31 17.54 -9.06
N THR A 60 7.94 17.47 -7.78
CA THR A 60 8.87 17.17 -6.69
C THR A 60 9.43 15.76 -6.82
N LEU A 61 8.59 14.77 -7.10
CA LEU A 61 9.00 13.38 -7.29
C LEU A 61 9.93 13.24 -8.51
N GLN A 62 9.60 13.88 -9.64
CA GLN A 62 10.45 13.88 -10.82
C GLN A 62 11.82 14.50 -10.53
N ALA A 63 11.87 15.65 -9.83
CA ALA A 63 13.12 16.31 -9.46
C ALA A 63 13.99 15.48 -8.49
N LEU A 64 13.39 14.51 -7.80
CA LEU A 64 14.06 13.55 -6.91
C LEU A 64 14.30 12.18 -7.58
N HIS A 65 14.03 12.04 -8.88
CA HIS A 65 14.16 10.81 -9.65
C HIS A 65 13.33 9.64 -9.11
N PHE A 66 12.14 9.92 -8.58
CA PHE A 66 11.11 8.93 -8.36
C PHE A 66 10.48 8.54 -9.69
N ASN A 67 10.06 7.30 -9.83
CA ASN A 67 9.51 6.73 -11.05
C ASN A 67 8.16 6.01 -10.88
N MET A 68 7.57 6.08 -9.68
CA MET A 68 6.26 5.49 -9.39
C MET A 68 5.51 6.25 -8.31
N ILE A 69 4.19 6.34 -8.45
CA ILE A 69 3.27 6.66 -7.36
C ILE A 69 2.30 5.51 -7.13
N VAL A 70 1.90 5.30 -5.87
CA VAL A 70 0.78 4.44 -5.48
C VAL A 70 -0.35 5.35 -5.03
N PHE A 71 -1.29 5.61 -5.93
CA PHE A 71 -2.35 6.60 -5.76
C PHE A 71 -3.65 5.96 -5.28
N GLN A 72 -4.13 6.33 -4.08
CA GLN A 72 -5.35 5.80 -3.51
C GLN A 72 -6.58 6.42 -4.18
N VAL A 73 -7.30 5.63 -4.95
CA VAL A 73 -8.49 6.07 -5.70
C VAL A 73 -9.81 5.51 -5.17
N ARG A 74 -9.73 4.50 -4.28
CA ARG A 74 -10.90 3.88 -3.63
C ARG A 74 -10.66 3.66 -2.15
N PRO A 75 -10.76 4.72 -1.33
CA PRO A 75 -10.48 4.62 0.12
C PRO A 75 -11.59 4.00 0.96
N THR A 76 -12.86 4.25 0.62
CA THR A 76 -14.04 3.92 1.44
C THR A 76 -15.26 3.53 0.60
N ALA A 77 -15.11 2.57 -0.32
CA ALA A 77 -16.14 2.17 -1.28
C ALA A 77 -16.75 3.37 -2.03
N ASP A 78 -15.91 4.32 -2.36
CA ASP A 78 -16.19 5.54 -3.11
C ASP A 78 -15.00 5.84 -4.04
N ALA A 79 -15.18 6.68 -5.02
CA ALA A 79 -14.26 6.83 -6.11
C ALA A 79 -13.63 8.24 -6.18
N LEU A 80 -12.30 8.31 -6.36
CA LEU A 80 -11.59 9.51 -6.78
C LEU A 80 -11.36 9.49 -8.31
N TYR A 81 -12.34 9.02 -9.04
CA TYR A 81 -12.42 8.99 -10.50
C TYR A 81 -13.90 8.96 -10.91
N GLN A 82 -14.20 9.14 -12.19
CA GLN A 82 -15.58 9.06 -12.69
C GLN A 82 -16.06 7.61 -12.76
N SER A 83 -16.35 7.01 -11.60
CA SER A 83 -16.87 5.65 -11.50
C SER A 83 -18.30 5.55 -12.04
N LYS A 84 -18.63 4.40 -12.66
CA LYS A 84 -19.99 4.04 -13.04
C LYS A 84 -20.73 3.27 -11.95
N MET A 85 -20.04 2.89 -10.87
CA MET A 85 -20.52 1.94 -9.89
C MET A 85 -20.59 2.53 -8.48
N GLU A 86 -19.64 3.38 -8.12
CA GLU A 86 -19.48 3.90 -6.78
C GLU A 86 -19.56 5.43 -6.77
N PRO A 87 -20.03 6.06 -5.69
CA PRO A 87 -20.18 7.50 -5.62
C PRO A 87 -18.83 8.22 -5.64
N VAL A 88 -18.81 9.47 -6.08
CA VAL A 88 -17.65 10.34 -5.91
C VAL A 88 -17.29 10.44 -4.42
N SER A 89 -16.00 10.32 -4.13
CA SER A 89 -15.49 10.28 -2.76
C SER A 89 -15.73 11.59 -1.99
N SER A 90 -16.16 11.44 -0.73
CA SER A 90 -16.28 12.56 0.21
C SER A 90 -14.96 13.29 0.45
N TRP A 91 -13.83 12.58 0.33
CA TRP A 91 -12.51 13.18 0.49
C TRP A 91 -12.14 14.14 -0.64
N LEU A 92 -12.77 13.99 -1.80
CA LEU A 92 -12.57 14.84 -2.97
C LEU A 92 -13.45 16.08 -2.96
N VAL A 93 -14.74 15.93 -2.59
CA VAL A 93 -15.76 16.99 -2.74
C VAL A 93 -16.54 17.30 -1.46
N GLY A 94 -16.12 16.80 -0.32
CA GLY A 94 -16.69 17.10 1.01
C GLY A 94 -17.85 16.20 1.45
N LYS A 95 -18.54 15.53 0.52
CA LYS A 95 -19.53 14.48 0.78
C LYS A 95 -19.60 13.53 -0.39
N GLN A 96 -20.00 12.28 -0.15
CA GLN A 96 -20.17 11.33 -1.26
C GLN A 96 -21.26 11.83 -2.23
N ASN A 97 -21.02 11.66 -3.53
CA ASN A 97 -21.84 12.21 -4.62
C ASN A 97 -22.02 13.74 -4.57
N GLY A 98 -21.11 14.44 -3.90
CA GLY A 98 -21.06 15.90 -3.98
C GLY A 98 -20.56 16.37 -5.36
N MET A 99 -20.62 17.68 -5.53
CA MET A 99 -20.04 18.36 -6.69
C MET A 99 -18.89 19.25 -6.22
N TRP A 100 -18.03 19.64 -7.14
CA TRP A 100 -17.05 20.70 -6.88
C TRP A 100 -17.76 22.02 -6.54
N THR A 101 -17.05 22.97 -5.97
CA THR A 101 -17.62 24.22 -5.48
C THR A 101 -18.35 25.04 -6.53
N ASP A 102 -18.01 24.86 -7.80
CA ASP A 102 -18.70 25.48 -8.95
C ASP A 102 -19.94 24.70 -9.42
N GLY A 103 -20.28 23.59 -8.77
CA GLY A 103 -21.44 22.74 -9.10
C GLY A 103 -21.24 21.85 -10.32
N THR A 104 -19.99 21.68 -10.79
CA THR A 104 -19.64 20.84 -11.94
C THR A 104 -18.83 19.62 -11.54
N MET A 105 -18.44 18.79 -12.51
CA MET A 105 -17.38 17.77 -12.41
C MET A 105 -16.34 18.11 -13.51
N PRO A 106 -15.45 19.04 -13.25
CA PRO A 106 -14.62 19.68 -14.31
C PRO A 106 -13.54 18.76 -14.86
N TYR A 107 -13.16 17.69 -14.16
CA TYR A 107 -12.13 16.75 -14.58
C TYR A 107 -12.31 15.38 -13.92
N ASP A 108 -11.62 14.35 -14.45
CA ASP A 108 -11.46 13.05 -13.83
C ASP A 108 -10.11 13.00 -13.11
N PRO A 109 -10.07 12.87 -11.77
CA PRO A 109 -8.82 12.89 -11.02
C PRO A 109 -7.83 11.78 -11.40
N LEU A 110 -8.31 10.58 -11.70
CA LEU A 110 -7.45 9.45 -12.07
C LEU A 110 -6.86 9.66 -13.48
N GLU A 111 -7.69 10.02 -14.46
CA GLU A 111 -7.22 10.32 -15.82
C GLU A 111 -6.19 11.44 -15.81
N PHE A 112 -6.48 12.53 -15.09
CA PHE A 112 -5.57 13.67 -14.93
C PHE A 112 -4.23 13.20 -14.34
N THR A 113 -4.28 12.42 -13.24
CA THR A 113 -3.06 11.94 -12.56
C THR A 113 -2.24 11.01 -13.45
N CYS A 114 -2.86 10.08 -14.18
CA CYS A 114 -2.16 9.22 -15.14
C CYS A 114 -1.46 10.05 -16.21
N ASN A 115 -2.17 11.00 -16.82
CA ASN A 115 -1.62 11.86 -17.87
C ASN A 115 -0.43 12.70 -17.36
N GLU A 116 -0.54 13.30 -16.18
CA GLU A 116 0.52 14.16 -15.64
C GLU A 116 1.72 13.36 -15.12
N ALA A 117 1.49 12.16 -14.53
CA ALA A 117 2.55 11.27 -14.07
C ALA A 117 3.36 10.72 -15.26
N HIS A 118 2.68 10.20 -16.28
CA HIS A 118 3.32 9.61 -17.47
C HIS A 118 4.15 10.64 -18.26
N LYS A 119 3.71 11.91 -18.34
CA LYS A 119 4.53 13.01 -18.93
C LYS A 119 5.88 13.18 -18.21
N ARG A 120 5.98 12.77 -16.95
CA ARG A 120 7.17 12.86 -16.10
C ARG A 120 7.95 11.55 -16.00
N GLY A 121 7.51 10.50 -16.71
CA GLY A 121 8.10 9.16 -16.62
C GLY A 121 7.82 8.46 -15.28
N ILE A 122 6.69 8.77 -14.64
CA ILE A 122 6.26 8.20 -13.36
C ILE A 122 5.10 7.24 -13.63
N GLU A 123 5.24 5.98 -13.21
CA GLU A 123 4.17 4.98 -13.28
C GLU A 123 3.08 5.24 -12.22
N VAL A 124 1.84 4.91 -12.56
CA VAL A 124 0.68 5.06 -11.68
C VAL A 124 0.14 3.70 -11.28
N HIS A 125 0.38 3.31 -10.03
CA HIS A 125 -0.18 2.14 -9.40
C HIS A 125 -1.43 2.56 -8.62
N VAL A 126 -2.59 2.08 -9.04
CA VAL A 126 -3.88 2.50 -8.50
C VAL A 126 -4.21 1.71 -7.23
N TRP A 127 -4.30 2.40 -6.10
CA TRP A 127 -4.54 1.79 -4.81
C TRP A 127 -6.02 1.80 -4.43
N LEU A 128 -6.55 0.61 -4.14
CA LEU A 128 -7.89 0.38 -3.63
C LEU A 128 -7.83 -0.29 -2.26
N ASN A 129 -8.70 0.15 -1.33
CA ASN A 129 -9.07 -0.68 -0.19
C ASN A 129 -10.25 -1.59 -0.60
N PRO A 130 -10.17 -2.93 -0.44
CA PRO A 130 -11.18 -3.82 -1.01
C PRO A 130 -12.54 -3.75 -0.32
N TYR A 131 -12.58 -3.63 1.01
CA TYR A 131 -13.82 -3.90 1.76
C TYR A 131 -14.31 -2.78 2.66
N ARG A 132 -13.49 -1.76 2.94
CA ARG A 132 -13.88 -0.68 3.86
C ARG A 132 -14.92 0.23 3.21
N VAL A 133 -16.03 0.48 3.93
CA VAL A 133 -17.12 1.38 3.50
C VAL A 133 -17.07 2.70 4.26
N THR A 134 -16.76 2.68 5.56
CA THR A 134 -16.56 3.89 6.36
C THR A 134 -15.18 3.90 6.99
N GLY A 135 -14.58 5.07 7.14
CA GLY A 135 -13.25 5.24 7.70
C GLY A 135 -12.96 6.73 7.92
N GLY A 136 -11.82 7.07 8.54
CA GLY A 136 -11.41 8.46 8.70
C GLY A 136 -12.40 9.35 9.44
N GLY A 137 -13.28 8.79 10.28
CA GLY A 137 -14.33 9.51 10.99
C GLY A 137 -15.70 9.48 10.33
N MET A 138 -15.85 8.89 9.14
CA MET A 138 -17.15 8.70 8.49
C MET A 138 -18.10 7.84 9.33
N THR A 139 -19.38 8.17 9.28
CA THR A 139 -20.51 7.44 9.88
C THR A 139 -21.43 6.90 8.78
N LYS A 140 -22.44 6.11 9.17
CA LYS A 140 -23.48 5.66 8.23
C LYS A 140 -24.21 6.84 7.56
N GLY A 141 -24.33 7.97 8.24
CA GLY A 141 -25.00 9.16 7.70
C GLY A 141 -24.23 9.87 6.58
N ASP A 142 -22.96 9.56 6.43
CA ASP A 142 -22.08 10.14 5.39
C ASP A 142 -22.09 9.32 4.09
N ILE A 143 -22.72 8.13 4.11
CA ILE A 143 -22.85 7.26 2.93
C ILE A 143 -23.95 7.82 2.02
N ALA A 144 -23.67 8.00 0.74
CA ALA A 144 -24.62 8.52 -0.24
C ALA A 144 -25.88 7.63 -0.33
N ALA A 145 -27.04 8.23 -0.51
CA ALA A 145 -28.33 7.51 -0.52
C ALA A 145 -28.47 6.50 -1.67
N ASP A 146 -27.75 6.71 -2.77
CA ASP A 146 -27.69 5.83 -3.94
C ASP A 146 -26.52 4.83 -3.90
N HIS A 147 -25.74 4.80 -2.80
CA HIS A 147 -24.67 3.84 -2.62
C HIS A 147 -25.22 2.41 -2.56
N VAL A 148 -24.47 1.46 -3.09
CA VAL A 148 -24.80 0.02 -3.05
C VAL A 148 -25.10 -0.47 -1.62
N PHE A 149 -24.58 0.20 -0.60
CA PHE A 149 -24.85 -0.05 0.81
C PHE A 149 -26.35 -0.04 1.14
N TYR A 150 -27.14 0.82 0.50
CA TYR A 150 -28.58 0.89 0.71
C TYR A 150 -29.37 0.02 -0.26
N GLN A 151 -28.77 -0.36 -1.38
CA GLN A 151 -29.40 -1.24 -2.38
C GLN A 151 -29.28 -2.72 -1.96
N HIS A 152 -28.14 -3.10 -1.36
CA HIS A 152 -27.80 -4.45 -0.93
C HIS A 152 -27.29 -4.44 0.52
N PRO A 153 -28.12 -4.09 1.52
CA PRO A 153 -27.69 -4.01 2.91
C PRO A 153 -27.16 -5.35 3.46
N GLU A 154 -27.56 -6.47 2.89
CA GLU A 154 -27.09 -7.83 3.21
C GLU A 154 -25.61 -8.09 2.85
N TRP A 155 -25.01 -7.25 1.99
CA TRP A 155 -23.60 -7.36 1.63
C TRP A 155 -22.66 -6.77 2.69
N PHE A 156 -23.20 -6.12 3.71
CA PHE A 156 -22.40 -5.31 4.62
C PHE A 156 -22.51 -5.80 6.06
N VAL A 157 -21.40 -5.65 6.77
CA VAL A 157 -21.31 -5.92 8.19
C VAL A 157 -20.77 -4.72 8.93
N LYS A 158 -21.18 -4.58 10.21
CA LYS A 158 -20.62 -3.58 11.10
C LYS A 158 -19.63 -4.23 12.05
N TYR A 159 -18.40 -3.76 12.06
CA TYR A 159 -17.35 -4.22 12.97
C TYR A 159 -16.74 -3.01 13.70
N GLY A 160 -16.82 -3.03 15.01
CA GLY A 160 -16.54 -1.85 15.83
C GLY A 160 -17.42 -0.66 15.44
N LYS A 161 -16.81 0.44 15.04
CA LYS A 161 -17.49 1.66 14.61
C LYS A 161 -17.67 1.78 13.10
N GLN A 162 -17.11 0.85 12.32
CA GLN A 162 -17.04 0.95 10.86
C GLN A 162 -17.91 -0.09 10.16
N TYR A 163 -18.26 0.19 8.91
CA TYR A 163 -18.92 -0.73 8.01
C TYR A 163 -17.95 -1.26 6.97
N TYR A 164 -18.12 -2.54 6.63
CA TYR A 164 -17.33 -3.26 5.66
C TYR A 164 -18.23 -4.08 4.75
N PHE A 165 -17.80 -4.29 3.52
CA PHE A 165 -18.33 -5.39 2.75
C PHE A 165 -18.00 -6.71 3.45
N ASN A 166 -18.88 -7.70 3.32
CA ASN A 166 -18.67 -9.06 3.83
C ASN A 166 -17.84 -9.88 2.82
N PRO A 167 -16.57 -10.20 3.10
CA PRO A 167 -15.70 -10.90 2.15
C PRO A 167 -16.16 -12.33 1.83
N GLY A 168 -17.06 -12.89 2.63
CA GLY A 168 -17.60 -14.24 2.47
C GLY A 168 -18.64 -14.38 1.36
N LEU A 169 -19.13 -13.28 0.78
CA LEU A 169 -20.17 -13.30 -0.25
C LEU A 169 -19.58 -13.26 -1.66
N ASP A 170 -20.09 -14.11 -2.54
CA ASP A 170 -19.67 -14.18 -3.94
C ASP A 170 -20.02 -12.90 -4.70
N GLU A 171 -21.17 -12.30 -4.39
CA GLU A 171 -21.65 -11.05 -4.96
C GLU A 171 -20.72 -9.89 -4.63
N VAL A 172 -20.18 -9.84 -3.41
CA VAL A 172 -19.19 -8.84 -2.99
C VAL A 172 -17.87 -9.01 -3.75
N ARG A 173 -17.43 -10.25 -3.96
CA ARG A 173 -16.25 -10.53 -4.79
C ARG A 173 -16.46 -10.08 -6.23
N GLN A 174 -17.62 -10.39 -6.80
CA GLN A 174 -17.97 -9.96 -8.16
C GLN A 174 -18.00 -8.43 -8.27
N TRP A 175 -18.62 -7.74 -7.30
CA TRP A 175 -18.63 -6.28 -7.25
C TRP A 175 -17.23 -5.68 -7.30
N LEU A 176 -16.31 -6.21 -6.50
CA LEU A 176 -14.92 -5.72 -6.49
C LEU A 176 -14.20 -6.01 -7.80
N ASN A 177 -14.45 -7.18 -8.41
CA ASN A 177 -13.93 -7.51 -9.73
C ASN A 177 -14.43 -6.54 -10.80
N ASP A 178 -15.71 -6.18 -10.77
CA ASP A 178 -16.31 -5.22 -11.71
C ASP A 178 -15.76 -3.81 -11.53
N VAL A 179 -15.52 -3.37 -10.28
CA VAL A 179 -14.85 -2.08 -10.00
C VAL A 179 -13.43 -2.06 -10.58
N VAL A 180 -12.64 -3.11 -10.38
CA VAL A 180 -11.28 -3.19 -10.93
C VAL A 180 -11.31 -3.29 -12.46
N ALA A 181 -12.27 -4.03 -13.02
CA ALA A 181 -12.47 -4.12 -14.45
C ALA A 181 -12.75 -2.74 -15.08
N ASP A 182 -13.65 -1.94 -14.48
CA ASP A 182 -13.97 -0.58 -14.96
C ASP A 182 -12.71 0.31 -14.97
N ILE A 183 -11.85 0.22 -13.94
CA ILE A 183 -10.61 0.96 -13.89
C ILE A 183 -9.64 0.51 -14.98
N VAL A 184 -9.38 -0.78 -15.09
CA VAL A 184 -8.43 -1.34 -16.06
C VAL A 184 -8.84 -1.06 -17.49
N ASP A 185 -10.14 -1.19 -17.80
CA ASP A 185 -10.66 -0.97 -19.16
C ASP A 185 -10.57 0.51 -19.59
N ARG A 186 -10.76 1.44 -18.66
CA ARG A 186 -10.94 2.86 -19.00
C ARG A 186 -9.70 3.73 -18.81
N TYR A 187 -8.78 3.36 -17.94
CA TYR A 187 -7.64 4.19 -17.57
C TYR A 187 -6.32 3.55 -17.98
N GLU A 188 -5.35 4.38 -18.30
CA GLU A 188 -3.98 3.96 -18.60
C GLU A 188 -3.17 3.83 -17.30
N VAL A 189 -3.57 2.87 -16.47
CA VAL A 189 -2.88 2.53 -15.22
C VAL A 189 -1.76 1.53 -15.48
N ASP A 190 -0.68 1.58 -14.70
CA ASP A 190 0.44 0.65 -14.81
C ASP A 190 0.27 -0.56 -13.90
N ALA A 191 -0.43 -0.38 -12.76
CA ALA A 191 -0.76 -1.47 -11.85
C ALA A 191 -2.06 -1.22 -11.06
N ILE A 192 -2.66 -2.32 -10.60
CA ILE A 192 -3.65 -2.33 -9.51
C ILE A 192 -2.91 -2.70 -8.23
N HIS A 193 -3.18 -2.00 -7.13
CA HIS A 193 -2.52 -2.17 -5.85
C HIS A 193 -3.53 -2.25 -4.71
N PHE A 194 -3.40 -3.26 -3.85
CA PHE A 194 -4.16 -3.35 -2.61
C PHE A 194 -3.25 -3.23 -1.40
N ASP A 195 -3.81 -2.67 -0.32
CA ASP A 195 -3.14 -2.57 0.97
C ASP A 195 -3.25 -3.88 1.80
N ASP A 196 -3.05 -3.79 3.10
CA ASP A 196 -3.13 -4.90 4.04
C ASP A 196 -4.52 -5.09 4.67
N TYR A 197 -5.51 -4.26 4.31
CA TYR A 197 -6.84 -4.29 4.90
C TYR A 197 -7.82 -5.18 4.10
N PHE A 198 -7.54 -6.48 4.02
CA PHE A 198 -8.53 -7.45 3.53
C PHE A 198 -9.61 -7.65 4.61
N TYR A 199 -9.36 -8.49 5.62
CA TYR A 199 -10.11 -8.38 6.85
C TYR A 199 -9.52 -7.24 7.70
N PRO A 200 -10.35 -6.50 8.48
CA PRO A 200 -9.84 -5.42 9.31
C PRO A 200 -8.97 -5.96 10.45
N TYR A 201 -8.10 -5.10 10.97
CA TYR A 201 -7.34 -5.43 12.19
C TYR A 201 -8.27 -5.82 13.33
N ARG A 202 -7.89 -6.84 14.10
CA ARG A 202 -8.70 -7.37 15.19
C ARG A 202 -8.96 -6.33 16.27
N ILE A 203 -10.22 -6.24 16.68
CA ILE A 203 -10.65 -5.47 17.84
C ILE A 203 -10.70 -6.41 19.04
N ALA A 204 -10.01 -6.06 20.13
CA ALA A 204 -9.97 -6.92 21.32
C ALA A 204 -11.37 -7.18 21.87
N GLY A 205 -11.75 -8.46 21.97
CA GLY A 205 -13.04 -8.89 22.48
C GLY A 205 -14.19 -8.83 21.46
N GLU A 206 -13.92 -8.49 20.19
CA GLU A 206 -14.91 -8.51 19.12
C GLU A 206 -14.49 -9.49 18.02
N GLU A 207 -15.42 -10.33 17.56
CA GLU A 207 -15.23 -11.14 16.36
C GLU A 207 -15.80 -10.41 15.13
N PHE A 208 -15.16 -10.61 13.96
CA PHE A 208 -15.73 -10.11 12.72
C PHE A 208 -17.05 -10.83 12.44
N PRO A 209 -18.14 -10.11 12.14
CA PRO A 209 -19.50 -10.68 12.19
C PRO A 209 -19.90 -11.39 10.88
N ASP A 210 -19.16 -12.42 10.49
CA ASP A 210 -19.39 -13.25 9.30
C ASP A 210 -19.75 -14.70 9.61
N ALA A 211 -20.02 -15.05 10.89
CA ALA A 211 -20.33 -16.41 11.31
C ALA A 211 -21.58 -17.00 10.64
N GLU A 212 -22.63 -16.17 10.41
CA GLU A 212 -23.83 -16.61 9.70
C GLU A 212 -23.54 -16.89 8.22
N THR A 213 -22.68 -16.08 7.60
CA THR A 213 -22.22 -16.30 6.22
C THR A 213 -21.39 -17.60 6.11
N PHE A 214 -20.50 -17.84 7.08
CA PHE A 214 -19.75 -19.08 7.15
C PHE A 214 -20.67 -20.31 7.29
N ALA A 215 -21.68 -20.23 8.17
CA ALA A 215 -22.66 -21.31 8.35
C ALA A 215 -23.48 -21.58 7.07
N ALA A 216 -23.82 -20.53 6.32
CA ALA A 216 -24.58 -20.65 5.08
C ALA A 216 -23.72 -21.15 3.90
N TYR A 217 -22.46 -20.73 3.83
CA TYR A 217 -21.54 -20.98 2.72
C TYR A 217 -20.17 -21.47 3.19
N PRO A 218 -20.07 -22.64 3.86
CA PRO A 218 -18.80 -23.13 4.44
C PRO A 218 -17.76 -23.54 3.38
N ARG A 219 -18.14 -23.75 2.15
CA ARG A 219 -17.27 -24.12 1.02
C ARG A 219 -16.33 -25.30 1.32
N GLY A 220 -16.77 -26.22 2.21
CA GLY A 220 -15.98 -27.38 2.61
C GLY A 220 -14.97 -27.14 3.73
N PHE A 221 -14.95 -25.97 4.34
CA PHE A 221 -14.12 -25.67 5.50
C PHE A 221 -14.89 -25.93 6.81
N ASP A 222 -14.19 -26.54 7.77
CA ASP A 222 -14.71 -26.74 9.14
C ASP A 222 -14.24 -25.62 10.09
N ASN A 223 -13.23 -24.85 9.68
CA ASN A 223 -12.62 -23.77 10.45
C ASN A 223 -12.89 -22.42 9.79
N ILE A 224 -13.43 -21.47 10.55
CA ILE A 224 -13.76 -20.13 10.06
C ILE A 224 -12.52 -19.33 9.64
N ASP A 225 -11.37 -19.51 10.28
CA ASP A 225 -10.14 -18.79 9.93
C ASP A 225 -9.59 -19.27 8.58
N ASP A 226 -9.66 -20.58 8.30
CA ASP A 226 -9.30 -21.14 7.00
C ASP A 226 -10.27 -20.68 5.91
N TRP A 227 -11.56 -20.62 6.22
CA TRP A 227 -12.58 -20.10 5.31
C TRP A 227 -12.36 -18.59 5.01
N ARG A 228 -12.02 -17.78 6.00
CA ARG A 228 -11.69 -16.35 5.81
C ARG A 228 -10.47 -16.19 4.89
N ARG A 229 -9.42 -16.97 5.11
CA ARG A 229 -8.25 -16.99 4.21
C ARG A 229 -8.63 -17.38 2.78
N ASN A 230 -9.49 -18.40 2.66
CA ASN A 230 -9.99 -18.80 1.35
C ASN A 230 -10.78 -17.68 0.65
N ASN A 231 -11.61 -16.90 1.38
CA ASN A 231 -12.31 -15.76 0.79
C ASN A 231 -11.34 -14.73 0.22
N THR A 232 -10.24 -14.46 0.94
CA THR A 232 -9.20 -13.54 0.47
C THR A 232 -8.43 -14.14 -0.72
N ASN A 233 -8.13 -15.45 -0.69
CA ASN A 233 -7.47 -16.13 -1.81
C ASN A 233 -8.30 -16.07 -3.09
N LEU A 234 -9.61 -16.33 -2.99
CA LEU A 234 -10.53 -16.30 -4.13
C LEU A 234 -10.56 -14.91 -4.80
N VAL A 235 -10.66 -13.85 -4.02
CA VAL A 235 -10.70 -12.49 -4.60
C VAL A 235 -9.38 -12.14 -5.29
N ILE A 236 -8.23 -12.52 -4.72
CA ILE A 236 -6.92 -12.25 -5.35
C ILE A 236 -6.77 -13.04 -6.65
N GLU A 237 -7.14 -14.32 -6.67
CA GLU A 237 -7.11 -15.15 -7.89
C GLU A 237 -8.03 -14.59 -8.98
N GLU A 238 -9.26 -14.22 -8.63
CA GLU A 238 -10.24 -13.66 -9.58
C GLU A 238 -9.79 -12.31 -10.12
N LEU A 239 -9.28 -11.42 -9.27
CA LEU A 239 -8.72 -10.13 -9.67
C LEU A 239 -7.50 -10.28 -10.59
N HIS A 240 -6.61 -11.22 -10.30
CA HIS A 240 -5.51 -11.55 -11.22
C HIS A 240 -6.03 -11.85 -12.61
N ARG A 241 -7.01 -12.77 -12.74
CA ARG A 241 -7.63 -13.11 -14.03
C ARG A 241 -8.30 -11.89 -14.66
N THR A 242 -9.09 -11.15 -13.89
CA THR A 242 -9.78 -9.94 -14.34
C THR A 242 -8.82 -8.93 -14.96
N ILE A 243 -7.68 -8.68 -14.31
CA ILE A 243 -6.65 -7.74 -14.80
C ILE A 243 -5.95 -8.29 -16.05
N LYS A 244 -5.46 -9.53 -15.98
CA LYS A 244 -4.61 -10.11 -17.05
C LYS A 244 -5.38 -10.40 -18.32
N ASP A 245 -6.66 -10.75 -18.24
CA ASP A 245 -7.52 -10.96 -19.40
C ASP A 245 -7.81 -9.66 -20.17
N ARG A 246 -7.78 -8.50 -19.47
CA ARG A 246 -8.03 -7.17 -20.07
C ARG A 246 -6.76 -6.52 -20.58
N LYS A 247 -5.80 -6.32 -19.70
CA LYS A 247 -4.51 -5.68 -19.97
C LYS A 247 -3.39 -6.52 -19.32
N PRO A 248 -2.82 -7.52 -19.98
CA PRO A 248 -1.84 -8.44 -19.39
C PRO A 248 -0.56 -7.75 -18.89
N TRP A 249 -0.27 -6.53 -19.38
CA TRP A 249 0.84 -5.73 -18.94
C TRP A 249 0.58 -4.94 -17.65
N VAL A 250 -0.69 -4.75 -17.24
CA VAL A 250 -1.01 -4.10 -15.97
C VAL A 250 -0.62 -5.04 -14.84
N GLU A 251 0.25 -4.57 -13.95
CA GLU A 251 0.71 -5.35 -12.82
C GLU A 251 -0.35 -5.40 -11.70
N PHE A 252 -0.29 -6.45 -10.89
CA PHE A 252 -1.10 -6.58 -9.69
C PHE A 252 -0.19 -6.72 -8.48
N GLY A 253 -0.27 -5.78 -7.54
CA GLY A 253 0.59 -5.73 -6.37
C GLY A 253 -0.16 -5.60 -5.06
N ILE A 254 0.47 -6.07 -3.99
CA ILE A 254 -0.06 -6.02 -2.63
C ILE A 254 0.97 -5.40 -1.70
N SER A 255 0.54 -4.48 -0.82
CA SER A 255 1.35 -4.00 0.30
C SER A 255 0.86 -4.57 1.64
N PRO A 256 1.27 -5.80 2.00
CA PRO A 256 0.84 -6.45 3.21
C PRO A 256 1.50 -5.82 4.45
N PHE A 257 0.93 -6.09 5.62
CA PHE A 257 1.65 -5.90 6.88
C PHE A 257 3.04 -6.57 6.84
N GLY A 258 4.05 -5.98 7.47
CA GLY A 258 5.44 -6.39 7.30
C GLY A 258 5.79 -7.83 7.74
N VAL A 259 4.94 -8.48 8.54
CA VAL A 259 5.19 -9.84 9.07
C VAL A 259 4.12 -10.80 8.57
N TRP A 260 4.54 -11.82 7.80
CA TRP A 260 3.64 -12.90 7.38
C TRP A 260 3.24 -13.77 8.58
N ARG A 261 4.20 -14.41 9.24
CA ARG A 261 4.08 -15.13 10.52
C ARG A 261 5.39 -15.04 11.31
N ASN A 262 5.30 -15.06 12.62
CA ASN A 262 6.46 -15.19 13.49
C ASN A 262 6.99 -16.64 13.47
N ILE A 263 8.27 -16.84 13.66
CA ILE A 263 8.88 -18.18 13.76
C ILE A 263 8.33 -19.02 14.92
N THR A 264 7.81 -18.37 15.96
CA THR A 264 7.15 -19.04 17.09
C THR A 264 5.76 -19.55 16.73
N THR A 265 5.10 -18.98 15.71
CA THR A 265 3.80 -19.41 15.20
C THR A 265 3.97 -20.45 14.10
N ASP A 266 4.96 -20.26 13.24
CA ASP A 266 5.32 -21.18 12.17
C ASP A 266 6.84 -21.40 12.17
N PRO A 267 7.32 -22.50 12.81
CA PRO A 267 8.76 -22.76 12.92
C PRO A 267 9.48 -23.05 11.61
N GLU A 268 8.76 -23.43 10.55
CA GLU A 268 9.34 -23.79 9.27
C GLU A 268 9.46 -22.58 8.33
N ARG A 269 8.43 -21.73 8.29
CA ARG A 269 8.28 -20.65 7.31
C ARG A 269 8.29 -19.25 7.91
N GLY A 270 8.06 -19.11 9.21
CA GLY A 270 7.96 -17.83 9.91
C GLY A 270 9.26 -17.04 9.97
N SER A 271 9.16 -15.72 10.01
CA SER A 271 10.31 -14.83 10.23
C SER A 271 10.76 -14.82 11.70
N LYS A 272 12.03 -14.52 11.95
CA LYS A 272 12.61 -14.40 13.31
C LYS A 272 12.15 -13.12 14.00
N THR A 273 10.84 -12.95 14.10
CA THR A 273 10.16 -11.78 14.70
C THR A 273 9.27 -12.18 15.87
N LYS A 274 8.72 -11.16 16.57
CA LYS A 274 7.74 -11.29 17.65
C LYS A 274 6.66 -10.21 17.51
N ALA A 275 6.19 -10.00 16.29
CA ALA A 275 5.16 -9.01 16.01
C ALA A 275 3.81 -9.41 16.63
N GLY A 276 3.04 -8.41 17.04
CA GLY A 276 1.70 -8.61 17.60
C GLY A 276 0.62 -8.87 16.56
N VAL A 277 0.91 -8.62 15.28
CA VAL A 277 0.02 -8.86 14.15
C VAL A 277 0.76 -9.69 13.10
N GLN A 278 0.07 -10.62 12.46
CA GLN A 278 0.57 -11.51 11.42
C GLN A 278 -0.44 -11.57 10.28
N ASN A 279 0.02 -11.45 9.03
CA ASN A 279 -0.88 -11.45 7.86
C ASN A 279 -1.78 -12.69 7.83
N TYR A 280 -1.17 -13.87 7.97
CA TYR A 280 -1.84 -15.15 7.81
C TYR A 280 -2.91 -15.39 8.87
N ASP A 281 -2.59 -15.11 10.13
CA ASP A 281 -3.45 -15.45 11.28
C ASP A 281 -4.43 -14.32 11.63
N ASP A 282 -4.02 -13.05 11.53
CA ASP A 282 -4.79 -11.92 12.03
C ASP A 282 -5.55 -11.17 10.93
N LEU A 283 -4.99 -11.14 9.71
CA LEU A 283 -5.57 -10.44 8.55
C LEU A 283 -6.10 -11.40 7.49
N TYR A 284 -5.99 -12.71 7.73
CA TYR A 284 -6.45 -13.78 6.84
C TYR A 284 -5.92 -13.65 5.41
N ALA A 285 -4.66 -13.21 5.27
CA ALA A 285 -4.00 -12.97 4.01
C ALA A 285 -2.81 -13.92 3.81
N ASP A 286 -2.93 -14.86 2.89
CA ASP A 286 -1.87 -15.83 2.56
C ASP A 286 -1.02 -15.33 1.40
N ILE A 287 -0.19 -14.33 1.67
CA ILE A 287 0.66 -13.68 0.67
C ILE A 287 1.61 -14.68 0.00
N LEU A 288 2.11 -15.67 0.73
CA LEU A 288 3.03 -16.65 0.16
C LEU A 288 2.33 -17.52 -0.88
N LEU A 289 1.08 -17.92 -0.64
CA LEU A 289 0.28 -18.63 -1.64
C LEU A 289 0.10 -17.78 -2.90
N TRP A 290 -0.20 -16.49 -2.76
CA TRP A 290 -0.43 -15.61 -3.90
C TRP A 290 0.83 -15.41 -4.76
N LEU A 291 2.00 -15.33 -4.11
CA LEU A 291 3.29 -15.28 -4.78
C LEU A 291 3.61 -16.61 -5.50
N GLU A 292 3.44 -17.73 -4.82
CA GLU A 292 3.69 -19.07 -5.33
C GLU A 292 2.81 -19.41 -6.53
N MET A 293 1.50 -19.10 -6.45
CA MET A 293 0.54 -19.30 -7.55
C MET A 293 0.69 -18.29 -8.68
N GLY A 294 1.51 -17.25 -8.48
CA GLY A 294 1.73 -16.21 -9.48
C GLY A 294 0.56 -15.26 -9.65
N TRP A 295 -0.37 -15.19 -8.67
CA TRP A 295 -1.54 -14.30 -8.73
C TRP A 295 -1.20 -12.82 -8.54
N ILE A 296 -0.04 -12.51 -7.98
CA ILE A 296 0.46 -11.14 -7.87
C ILE A 296 1.82 -11.01 -8.55
N ASP A 297 2.12 -9.83 -9.09
CA ASP A 297 3.36 -9.55 -9.83
C ASP A 297 4.45 -8.99 -8.91
N TYR A 298 4.05 -8.30 -7.84
CA TYR A 298 4.97 -7.79 -6.83
C TYR A 298 4.34 -7.76 -5.44
N VAL A 299 5.19 -7.75 -4.44
CA VAL A 299 4.83 -7.53 -3.04
C VAL A 299 5.58 -6.31 -2.50
N ALA A 300 4.88 -5.46 -1.72
CA ALA A 300 5.43 -4.26 -1.11
C ALA A 300 5.21 -4.26 0.41
N PRO A 301 5.84 -5.18 1.19
CA PRO A 301 5.61 -5.30 2.62
C PRO A 301 5.95 -4.00 3.35
N GLN A 302 5.10 -3.61 4.29
CA GLN A 302 5.22 -2.38 5.08
C GLN A 302 6.23 -2.59 6.22
N LEU A 303 7.53 -2.41 5.93
CA LEU A 303 8.60 -2.55 6.92
C LEU A 303 8.84 -1.23 7.67
N TYR A 304 7.83 -0.78 8.41
CA TYR A 304 7.82 0.52 9.08
C TYR A 304 8.52 0.49 10.45
N TRP A 305 9.60 -0.26 10.57
CA TRP A 305 10.44 -0.36 11.77
C TRP A 305 11.87 0.02 11.47
N GLU A 306 12.57 0.47 12.48
CA GLU A 306 13.99 0.76 12.40
C GLU A 306 14.84 -0.52 12.33
N ILE A 307 16.03 -0.40 11.77
CA ILE A 307 17.04 -1.45 11.78
C ILE A 307 17.40 -1.79 13.24
N GLY A 308 17.40 -3.09 13.56
CA GLY A 308 17.71 -3.59 14.92
C GLY A 308 16.51 -3.65 15.86
N LYS A 309 15.27 -3.40 15.41
CA LYS A 309 14.06 -3.51 16.23
C LYS A 309 13.81 -4.94 16.68
N GLN A 310 13.89 -5.25 17.97
CA GLN A 310 13.83 -6.63 18.49
C GLN A 310 12.58 -7.42 18.07
N VAL A 311 11.42 -6.76 17.99
CA VAL A 311 10.14 -7.43 17.68
C VAL A 311 9.88 -7.57 16.17
N ALA A 312 10.50 -6.70 15.36
CA ALA A 312 10.30 -6.67 13.91
C ALA A 312 11.49 -5.90 13.26
N ASP A 313 12.65 -6.53 13.22
CA ASP A 313 13.87 -5.94 12.65
C ASP A 313 13.74 -5.80 11.14
N TYR A 314 14.04 -4.60 10.62
CA TYR A 314 14.01 -4.30 9.19
C TYR A 314 14.86 -5.28 8.38
N GLU A 315 16.10 -5.56 8.81
CA GLU A 315 17.02 -6.46 8.11
C GLU A 315 16.52 -7.90 8.10
N ILE A 316 16.00 -8.38 9.23
CA ILE A 316 15.43 -9.73 9.33
C ILE A 316 14.25 -9.87 8.36
N LEU A 317 13.38 -8.88 8.31
CA LEU A 317 12.18 -8.90 7.45
C LEU A 317 12.54 -8.74 5.98
N LEU A 318 13.46 -7.84 5.63
CA LEU A 318 13.96 -7.70 4.25
C LEU A 318 14.50 -9.02 3.73
N ASN A 319 15.38 -9.68 4.50
CA ASN A 319 15.95 -10.97 4.12
C ASN A 319 14.87 -12.04 4.00
N TRP A 320 13.96 -12.12 4.96
CA TRP A 320 12.87 -13.09 4.94
C TRP A 320 11.98 -12.91 3.69
N TRP A 321 11.54 -11.69 3.39
CA TRP A 321 10.74 -11.42 2.19
C TRP A 321 11.51 -11.76 0.91
N SER A 322 12.79 -11.39 0.84
CA SER A 322 13.61 -11.65 -0.34
C SER A 322 13.84 -13.14 -0.63
N GLU A 323 13.75 -13.99 0.38
CA GLU A 323 13.86 -15.45 0.26
C GLU A 323 12.55 -16.12 -0.16
N ASN A 324 11.40 -15.42 -0.03
CA ASN A 324 10.05 -15.97 -0.24
C ASN A 324 9.30 -15.31 -1.42
N LEU A 325 10.00 -14.91 -2.48
CA LEU A 325 9.41 -14.15 -3.61
C LEU A 325 8.83 -15.03 -4.71
N TYR A 326 9.22 -16.29 -4.80
CA TYR A 326 8.79 -17.18 -5.90
C TYR A 326 8.98 -16.55 -7.30
N GLY A 327 10.06 -15.79 -7.48
CA GLY A 327 10.40 -15.10 -8.74
C GLY A 327 9.64 -13.78 -8.99
N LYS A 328 8.87 -13.30 -8.03
CA LYS A 328 8.17 -12.01 -8.10
C LYS A 328 9.02 -10.86 -7.58
N LYS A 329 8.59 -9.62 -7.84
CA LYS A 329 9.32 -8.41 -7.45
C LYS A 329 9.06 -8.06 -5.98
N LEU A 330 10.08 -7.50 -5.32
CA LEU A 330 10.01 -6.97 -3.96
C LEU A 330 10.23 -5.45 -3.99
N TYR A 331 9.22 -4.68 -3.58
CA TYR A 331 9.35 -3.26 -3.29
C TYR A 331 9.10 -3.04 -1.80
N VAL A 332 10.09 -2.61 -1.03
CA VAL A 332 9.92 -2.47 0.42
C VAL A 332 9.25 -1.15 0.77
N GLY A 333 8.16 -1.21 1.54
CA GLY A 333 7.55 -0.04 2.14
C GLY A 333 8.42 0.54 3.26
N VAL A 334 8.80 1.82 3.15
CA VAL A 334 9.59 2.55 4.15
C VAL A 334 8.80 3.75 4.71
N ALA A 335 9.11 4.15 5.94
CA ALA A 335 8.28 5.06 6.74
C ALA A 335 8.98 6.38 7.08
N PRO A 336 9.15 7.34 6.14
CA PRO A 336 9.73 8.64 6.43
C PRO A 336 8.96 9.44 7.50
N TYR A 337 7.67 9.19 7.71
CA TYR A 337 6.87 9.82 8.76
C TYR A 337 7.35 9.52 10.18
N ARG A 338 8.19 8.49 10.35
CA ARG A 338 8.79 8.16 11.65
C ARG A 338 10.00 9.01 12.00
N LEU A 339 10.58 9.70 11.02
CA LEU A 339 11.67 10.63 11.28
C LEU A 339 11.18 11.76 12.19
N GLU A 340 11.88 12.00 13.29
CA GLU A 340 11.50 12.98 14.30
C GLU A 340 12.41 14.23 14.22
N PRO A 341 11.96 15.30 13.55
CA PRO A 341 12.77 16.50 13.39
C PRO A 341 12.82 17.38 14.64
N ASN A 342 11.91 17.18 15.61
CA ASN A 342 11.92 17.93 16.83
C ASN A 342 12.97 17.36 17.80
N ALA A 343 13.99 18.15 18.12
CA ALA A 343 15.13 17.72 18.95
C ALA A 343 14.73 17.25 20.36
N GLU A 344 13.72 17.87 20.99
CA GLU A 344 13.24 17.47 22.31
C GLU A 344 12.53 16.12 22.29
N LYS A 345 11.76 15.84 21.23
CA LYS A 345 11.12 14.55 21.03
C LYS A 345 12.14 13.49 20.67
N ALA A 346 13.06 13.80 19.75
CA ALA A 346 14.14 12.91 19.35
C ALA A 346 15.01 12.48 20.58
N ALA A 347 15.30 13.40 21.49
CA ALA A 347 16.03 13.09 22.72
C ALA A 347 15.30 12.10 23.67
N LYS A 348 13.98 11.96 23.54
CA LYS A 348 13.16 11.03 24.33
C LYS A 348 13.09 9.63 23.72
N LEU A 349 13.52 9.44 22.49
CA LEU A 349 13.58 8.13 21.84
C LEU A 349 14.54 7.21 22.57
N LYS A 350 14.18 5.93 22.72
CA LYS A 350 14.95 4.94 23.48
C LYS A 350 15.36 3.75 22.62
N GLY A 351 16.46 3.11 22.99
CA GLY A 351 16.95 1.91 22.28
C GLY A 351 17.19 2.19 20.80
N THR A 352 16.78 1.25 19.95
CA THR A 352 16.90 1.33 18.50
C THR A 352 16.07 2.47 17.89
N ALA A 353 14.96 2.85 18.53
CA ALA A 353 14.12 3.96 18.05
C ALA A 353 14.85 5.31 17.97
N LYS A 354 16.01 5.47 18.61
CA LYS A 354 16.88 6.64 18.44
C LYS A 354 17.28 6.89 16.98
N ALA A 355 17.26 5.85 16.16
CA ALA A 355 17.52 5.94 14.72
C ALA A 355 16.56 6.92 14.01
N TRP A 356 15.32 7.03 14.47
CA TRP A 356 14.33 7.95 13.89
C TRP A 356 14.61 9.43 14.18
N GLY A 357 15.43 9.73 15.16
CA GLY A 357 15.95 11.08 15.41
C GLY A 357 17.21 11.41 14.59
N GLN A 358 17.64 10.55 13.69
CA GLN A 358 18.82 10.73 12.86
C GLN A 358 18.43 10.84 11.37
N PRO A 359 19.14 11.67 10.58
CA PRO A 359 18.77 11.92 9.18
C PRO A 359 19.00 10.73 8.24
N ASN A 360 19.71 9.70 8.68
CA ASN A 360 20.22 8.65 7.80
C ASN A 360 19.44 7.31 7.87
N GLU A 361 18.46 7.14 8.74
CA GLU A 361 17.80 5.83 8.91
C GLU A 361 17.14 5.34 7.60
N ILE A 362 16.34 6.17 6.93
CA ILE A 362 15.73 5.83 5.64
C ILE A 362 16.80 5.55 4.58
N CYS A 363 17.86 6.37 4.54
CA CYS A 363 18.96 6.14 3.60
C CYS A 363 19.71 4.81 3.87
N ARG A 364 19.85 4.40 5.13
CA ARG A 364 20.43 3.10 5.52
C ARG A 364 19.53 1.94 5.05
N GLN A 365 18.23 2.06 5.23
CA GLN A 365 17.26 1.08 4.75
C GLN A 365 17.33 0.91 3.23
N ILE A 366 17.36 2.01 2.46
CA ILE A 366 17.51 1.96 1.00
C ILE A 366 18.85 1.33 0.58
N ARG A 367 19.96 1.65 1.27
CA ARG A 367 21.25 0.99 1.01
C ARG A 367 21.18 -0.52 1.25
N MET A 368 20.52 -0.92 2.34
CA MET A 368 20.32 -2.33 2.68
C MET A 368 19.50 -3.05 1.62
N ASN A 369 18.44 -2.40 1.10
CA ASN A 369 17.65 -2.94 -0.02
C ASN A 369 18.52 -3.22 -1.25
N ARG A 370 19.38 -2.27 -1.64
CA ARG A 370 20.28 -2.43 -2.78
C ARG A 370 21.33 -3.51 -2.56
N LEU A 371 21.84 -3.65 -1.33
CA LEU A 371 22.84 -4.68 -0.98
C LEU A 371 22.22 -6.08 -0.91
N ASN A 372 20.92 -6.20 -0.68
CA ASN A 372 20.20 -7.48 -0.65
C ASN A 372 20.18 -8.18 -2.02
N GLY A 373 20.22 -7.43 -3.11
CA GLY A 373 20.30 -7.94 -4.49
C GLY A 373 19.05 -8.60 -5.05
N LYS A 374 18.02 -8.86 -4.22
CA LYS A 374 16.70 -9.37 -4.63
C LYS A 374 15.58 -8.34 -4.43
N CYS A 375 15.86 -7.27 -3.71
CA CYS A 375 14.95 -6.15 -3.54
C CYS A 375 15.03 -5.24 -4.78
N SER A 376 13.91 -5.03 -5.46
CA SER A 376 13.80 -4.25 -6.69
C SER A 376 13.44 -2.78 -6.45
N GLY A 377 13.40 -2.32 -5.20
CA GLY A 377 13.15 -0.92 -4.88
C GLY A 377 12.43 -0.68 -3.56
N CYS A 378 11.97 0.54 -3.37
CA CYS A 378 11.23 0.94 -2.17
C CYS A 378 10.07 1.90 -2.50
N ILE A 379 9.10 1.95 -1.61
CA ILE A 379 7.96 2.87 -1.67
C ILE A 379 7.87 3.63 -0.35
N MET A 380 7.83 4.95 -0.39
CA MET A 380 7.78 5.82 0.79
C MET A 380 6.34 6.12 1.19
N TYR A 381 6.00 5.89 2.44
CA TYR A 381 4.69 6.19 3.01
C TYR A 381 4.78 7.23 4.14
N PRO A 382 3.93 8.25 4.12
CA PRO A 382 3.21 8.79 2.97
C PRO A 382 3.98 9.93 2.29
N ILE A 383 3.51 10.42 1.14
CA ILE A 383 4.23 11.44 0.34
C ILE A 383 4.40 12.76 1.10
N HIS A 384 3.42 13.20 1.90
CA HIS A 384 3.55 14.48 2.62
C HIS A 384 4.78 14.49 3.53
N SER A 385 5.11 13.36 4.17
CA SER A 385 6.31 13.28 5.00
C SER A 385 7.59 13.47 4.18
N LEU A 386 7.60 13.02 2.92
CA LEU A 386 8.71 13.34 2.01
C LEU A 386 8.69 14.84 1.65
N MET A 387 7.50 15.42 1.39
CA MET A 387 7.35 16.83 1.04
C MET A 387 7.84 17.77 2.16
N GLU A 388 7.60 17.41 3.41
CA GLU A 388 8.07 18.16 4.59
C GLU A 388 9.59 18.15 4.77
N ASN A 389 10.31 17.23 4.10
CA ASN A 389 11.76 17.10 4.16
C ASN A 389 12.32 16.91 5.60
N PRO A 390 11.78 15.97 6.41
CA PRO A 390 12.23 15.79 7.77
C PRO A 390 13.72 15.45 7.81
N LEU A 391 14.46 16.14 8.68
CA LEU A 391 15.91 15.95 8.87
C LEU A 391 16.74 16.06 7.54
N GLY A 392 16.24 16.77 6.51
CA GLY A 392 16.92 16.90 5.22
C GLY A 392 16.88 15.63 4.36
N LEU A 393 15.86 14.79 4.50
CA LEU A 393 15.73 13.53 3.75
C LEU A 393 15.79 13.75 2.22
N LYS A 394 15.04 14.72 1.68
CA LYS A 394 15.07 15.02 0.23
C LYS A 394 16.46 15.34 -0.28
N ASP A 395 17.20 16.14 0.49
CA ASP A 395 18.56 16.53 0.13
C ASP A 395 19.51 15.34 0.18
N SER A 396 19.36 14.50 1.20
CA SER A 396 20.13 13.25 1.32
C SER A 396 19.86 12.30 0.16
N LEU A 397 18.61 12.10 -0.24
CA LEU A 397 18.25 11.27 -1.40
C LEU A 397 18.86 11.84 -2.69
N ARG A 398 18.62 13.11 -2.97
CA ARG A 398 19.08 13.78 -4.18
C ARG A 398 20.61 13.77 -4.33
N THR A 399 21.35 13.95 -3.23
CA THR A 399 22.81 14.06 -3.29
C THR A 399 23.53 12.73 -3.17
N THR A 400 22.86 11.66 -2.73
CA THR A 400 23.50 10.37 -2.48
C THR A 400 22.88 9.19 -3.24
N LEU A 401 21.61 8.85 -2.95
CA LEU A 401 21.01 7.61 -3.41
C LEU A 401 20.24 7.75 -4.73
N PHE A 402 19.59 8.88 -4.95
CA PHE A 402 18.75 9.16 -6.12
C PHE A 402 19.36 10.27 -6.99
N ARG A 403 20.68 10.30 -7.11
CA ARG A 403 21.43 11.30 -7.90
C ARG A 403 21.09 11.24 -9.38
N GLU A 404 20.92 10.03 -9.90
CA GLU A 404 20.61 9.77 -11.29
C GLU A 404 19.26 9.06 -11.39
N PRO A 405 18.53 9.22 -12.50
CA PRO A 405 17.34 8.42 -12.77
C PRO A 405 17.65 6.93 -12.74
N ALA A 406 16.66 6.12 -12.41
CA ALA A 406 16.72 4.66 -12.52
C ALA A 406 15.64 4.19 -13.50
N GLU A 407 15.98 3.14 -14.27
CA GLU A 407 14.96 2.43 -15.04
C GLU A 407 14.01 1.70 -14.09
N THR A 408 12.74 1.58 -14.48
CA THR A 408 11.77 0.78 -13.72
C THR A 408 11.99 -0.71 -14.00
N PRO A 409 11.81 -1.58 -12.98
CA PRO A 409 11.90 -3.03 -13.16
C PRO A 409 10.63 -3.64 -13.78
N THR A 410 9.69 -2.82 -14.22
CA THR A 410 8.43 -3.24 -14.84
C THR A 410 8.62 -3.68 -16.29
N THR A 411 7.75 -4.60 -16.74
CA THR A 411 7.71 -4.99 -18.15
C THR A 411 6.94 -3.93 -18.91
N LYS A 412 7.61 -3.12 -19.70
CA LYS A 412 6.95 -2.11 -20.56
C LYS A 412 6.04 -2.78 -21.59
N LYS A 413 4.97 -2.06 -21.96
CA LYS A 413 4.03 -2.44 -23.05
C LYS A 413 4.73 -2.80 -24.35
#